data_a5db037e257ebad1f29a84c0d1966172
#
_entry.id   a5db037e257ebad1f29a84c0d1966172
#
_cell.length_a   1.000
_cell.length_b   1.000
_cell.length_c   1.000
_cell.angle_alpha   90.00
_cell.angle_beta   90.00
_cell.angle_gamma   90.00
#
_symmetry.space_group_name_H-M   'P 1'
#
loop_
_entity.id
_entity.type
_entity.pdbx_description
1 polymer ?
#
loop_
_entity_poly.entity_id
_entity_poly.type
_entity_poly.pdbx_seq_one_letter_code
_entity_poly.pdbx_strand_id
1 'polypeptide(L)'
;MKNKKLYYIIVPLIILAVWAIFSNLKIISPLFLPTPQAVFLELINLFASGVILPDIFYTLYRAFLGFIIACLIGIPIGLLMGYSDRIYYSLEFVVEFFRSIPATALFPLFLLFFGIGDQSKIALTAWAAGLVLIINAMYGVHLGKELRIKSAKTMRMSGFTLFQKVIFPEALPQIFSGMRIAISLSLIIVIVTEMFIGTNFGLGHRIIDAQLVYRISEMYAVILITGISGFLINKGFIFAEKRIVHWKGK
;
A
#
# COMPACT_ATOMS: atom_id res chain seq x y z
N MET A 1 -0.81 -32.93 5.00
CA MET A 1 -1.05 -31.45 5.15
C MET A 1 -0.97 -30.93 6.60
N LYS A 2 -0.59 -31.73 7.61
CA LYS A 2 -0.52 -31.31 9.04
C LYS A 2 0.63 -30.33 9.37
N ASN A 3 1.68 -30.24 8.57
CA ASN A 3 2.89 -29.49 8.95
C ASN A 3 2.95 -28.02 8.47
N LYS A 4 1.97 -27.53 7.71
CA LYS A 4 2.02 -26.14 7.22
C LYS A 4 2.00 -25.10 8.35
N LYS A 5 1.24 -25.34 9.42
CA LYS A 5 1.18 -24.43 10.58
C LYS A 5 2.51 -24.32 11.31
N LEU A 6 3.29 -25.39 11.31
CA LEU A 6 4.59 -25.42 12.00
C LEU A 6 5.61 -24.48 11.33
N TYR A 7 5.64 -24.47 9.98
CA TYR A 7 6.55 -23.59 9.24
C TYR A 7 6.23 -22.09 9.40
N TYR A 8 4.97 -21.72 9.62
CA TYR A 8 4.58 -20.34 9.89
C TYR A 8 5.15 -19.78 11.20
N ILE A 9 5.50 -20.66 12.14
CA ILE A 9 6.04 -20.28 13.46
C ILE A 9 7.57 -20.46 13.49
N ILE A 10 8.09 -21.50 12.88
CA ILE A 10 9.53 -21.83 12.94
C ILE A 10 10.38 -20.73 12.30
N VAL A 11 10.01 -20.25 11.11
CA VAL A 11 10.82 -19.24 10.39
C VAL A 11 10.90 -17.93 11.16
N PRO A 12 9.81 -17.32 11.67
CA PRO A 12 9.90 -16.14 12.53
C PRO A 12 10.73 -16.36 13.79
N LEU A 13 10.62 -17.53 14.44
CA LEU A 13 11.42 -17.85 15.62
C LEU A 13 12.92 -17.97 15.31
N ILE A 14 13.28 -18.55 14.16
CA ILE A 14 14.68 -18.61 13.72
C ILE A 14 15.22 -17.18 13.50
N ILE A 15 14.46 -16.31 12.82
CA ILE A 15 14.86 -14.92 12.59
C ILE A 15 15.07 -14.19 13.92
N LEU A 16 14.15 -14.34 14.88
CA LEU A 16 14.28 -13.76 16.22
C LEU A 16 15.48 -14.33 16.98
N ALA A 17 15.74 -15.63 16.90
CA ALA A 17 16.89 -16.27 17.53
C ALA A 17 18.21 -15.75 16.93
N VAL A 18 18.31 -15.66 15.61
CA VAL A 18 19.48 -15.10 14.93
C VAL A 18 19.70 -13.65 15.37
N TRP A 19 18.66 -12.82 15.36
CA TRP A 19 18.76 -11.44 15.85
C TRP A 19 19.24 -11.39 17.32
N ALA A 20 18.64 -12.19 18.19
CA ALA A 20 19.03 -12.25 19.60
C ALA A 20 20.50 -12.68 19.79
N ILE A 21 20.97 -13.67 19.02
CA ILE A 21 22.38 -14.12 19.06
C ILE A 21 23.31 -12.99 18.65
N PHE A 22 23.07 -12.35 17.50
CA PHE A 22 23.95 -11.29 16.98
C PHE A 22 24.00 -10.06 17.90
N SER A 23 22.89 -9.69 18.51
CA SER A 23 22.83 -8.54 19.40
C SER A 23 23.41 -8.84 20.79
N ASN A 24 23.11 -10.00 21.40
CA ASN A 24 23.61 -10.35 22.73
C ASN A 24 25.12 -10.67 22.74
N LEU A 25 25.62 -11.33 21.68
CA LEU A 25 27.05 -11.57 21.51
C LEU A 25 27.83 -10.31 21.08
N LYS A 26 27.14 -9.18 20.90
CA LYS A 26 27.72 -7.90 20.45
C LYS A 26 28.56 -8.03 19.17
N ILE A 27 28.19 -8.96 18.29
CA ILE A 27 28.82 -9.10 16.96
C ILE A 27 28.62 -7.82 16.17
N ILE A 28 27.44 -7.20 16.32
CA ILE A 28 27.12 -5.86 15.84
C ILE A 28 26.99 -4.96 17.08
N SER A 29 27.52 -3.75 16.98
CA SER A 29 27.43 -2.78 18.08
C SER A 29 25.97 -2.60 18.53
N PRO A 30 25.68 -2.59 19.86
CA PRO A 30 24.34 -2.32 20.39
C PRO A 30 23.77 -0.97 19.92
N LEU A 31 24.64 -0.05 19.50
CA LEU A 31 24.26 1.22 18.91
C LEU A 31 23.54 1.06 17.55
N PHE A 32 23.79 -0.02 16.81
CA PHE A 32 23.15 -0.26 15.51
C PHE A 32 22.14 -1.40 15.57
N LEU A 33 22.37 -2.40 16.42
CA LEU A 33 21.48 -3.55 16.55
C LEU A 33 21.09 -3.74 18.02
N PRO A 34 20.00 -3.14 18.50
CA PRO A 34 19.50 -3.34 19.85
C PRO A 34 19.01 -4.78 20.04
N THR A 35 18.95 -5.22 21.29
CA THR A 35 18.40 -6.57 21.58
C THR A 35 16.90 -6.61 21.32
N PRO A 36 16.33 -7.76 20.91
CA PRO A 36 14.89 -7.93 20.76
C PRO A 36 14.11 -7.52 22.02
N GLN A 37 14.65 -7.81 23.21
CA GLN A 37 14.05 -7.46 24.49
C GLN A 37 13.92 -5.93 24.65
N ALA A 38 14.99 -5.17 24.33
CA ALA A 38 14.99 -3.73 24.42
C ALA A 38 13.96 -3.11 23.46
N VAL A 39 13.87 -3.63 22.24
CA VAL A 39 12.88 -3.17 21.24
C VAL A 39 11.45 -3.50 21.69
N PHE A 40 11.22 -4.69 22.27
CA PHE A 40 9.90 -5.07 22.74
C PHE A 40 9.45 -4.26 23.96
N LEU A 41 10.36 -3.98 24.92
CA LEU A 41 10.08 -3.09 26.04
C LEU A 41 9.73 -1.68 25.56
N GLU A 42 10.48 -1.16 24.61
CA GLU A 42 10.22 0.16 24.05
C GLU A 42 8.87 0.21 23.33
N LEU A 43 8.51 -0.83 22.61
CA LEU A 43 7.19 -0.96 21.99
C LEU A 43 6.07 -0.88 23.04
N ILE A 44 6.21 -1.60 24.17
CA ILE A 44 5.24 -1.51 25.28
C ILE A 44 5.18 -0.08 25.83
N ASN A 45 6.33 0.56 26.08
CA ASN A 45 6.38 1.92 26.59
C ASN A 45 5.69 2.94 25.68
N LEU A 46 5.90 2.84 24.36
CA LEU A 46 5.27 3.71 23.38
C LEU A 46 3.74 3.59 23.38
N PHE A 47 3.22 2.37 23.56
CA PHE A 47 1.77 2.16 23.67
C PHE A 47 1.23 2.56 25.05
N ALA A 48 1.93 2.22 26.13
CA ALA A 48 1.51 2.52 27.49
C ALA A 48 1.47 4.04 27.76
N SER A 49 2.43 4.79 27.20
CA SER A 49 2.45 6.26 27.26
C SER A 49 1.45 6.93 26.32
N GLY A 50 0.91 6.21 25.34
CA GLY A 50 0.01 6.75 24.33
C GLY A 50 0.69 7.64 23.28
N VAL A 51 1.97 7.92 23.38
CA VAL A 51 2.71 8.85 22.50
C VAL A 51 2.72 8.41 21.04
N ILE A 52 2.64 7.08 20.78
CA ILE A 52 2.65 6.53 19.43
C ILE A 52 1.30 6.66 18.70
N LEU A 53 0.19 6.83 19.42
CA LEU A 53 -1.16 6.80 18.85
C LEU A 53 -1.41 7.91 17.83
N PRO A 54 -1.02 9.19 18.06
CA PRO A 54 -1.12 10.23 17.05
C PRO A 54 -0.32 9.90 15.78
N ASP A 55 0.89 9.33 15.91
CA ASP A 55 1.73 8.97 14.76
C ASP A 55 1.08 7.90 13.90
N ILE A 56 0.54 6.85 14.51
CA ILE A 56 -0.23 5.81 13.82
C ILE A 56 -1.44 6.43 13.11
N PHE A 57 -2.21 7.27 13.82
CA PHE A 57 -3.41 7.89 13.28
C PHE A 57 -3.11 8.75 12.05
N TYR A 58 -2.14 9.66 12.14
CA TYR A 58 -1.82 10.57 11.03
C TYR A 58 -1.23 9.84 9.83
N THR A 59 -0.36 8.83 10.04
CA THR A 59 0.15 8.01 8.94
C THR A 59 -0.98 7.25 8.23
N LEU A 60 -1.87 6.61 8.99
CA LEU A 60 -3.01 5.90 8.42
C LEU A 60 -3.98 6.84 7.71
N TYR A 61 -4.30 7.97 8.31
CA TYR A 61 -5.15 9.00 7.72
C TYR A 61 -4.64 9.45 6.34
N ARG A 62 -3.35 9.81 6.24
CA ARG A 62 -2.73 10.22 4.98
C ARG A 62 -2.74 9.09 3.95
N ALA A 63 -2.39 7.88 4.36
CA ALA A 63 -2.36 6.71 3.49
C ALA A 63 -3.75 6.37 2.94
N PHE A 64 -4.78 6.34 3.79
CA PHE A 64 -6.15 6.06 3.37
C PHE A 64 -6.72 7.17 2.51
N LEU A 65 -6.50 8.44 2.84
CA LEU A 65 -7.01 9.55 2.05
C LEU A 65 -6.37 9.58 0.65
N GLY A 66 -5.04 9.42 0.57
CA GLY A 66 -4.34 9.29 -0.71
C GLY A 66 -4.85 8.09 -1.53
N PHE A 67 -5.04 6.94 -0.89
CA PHE A 67 -5.60 5.76 -1.52
C PHE A 67 -7.05 5.96 -2.02
N ILE A 68 -7.91 6.61 -1.24
CA ILE A 68 -9.30 6.91 -1.67
C ILE A 68 -9.30 7.79 -2.92
N ILE A 69 -8.49 8.87 -2.92
CA ILE A 69 -8.34 9.74 -4.09
C ILE A 69 -7.82 8.95 -5.30
N ALA A 70 -6.83 8.09 -5.09
CA ALA A 70 -6.32 7.19 -6.13
C ALA A 70 -7.41 6.27 -6.69
N CYS A 71 -8.28 5.71 -5.85
CA CYS A 71 -9.40 4.88 -6.28
C CYS A 71 -10.42 5.67 -7.11
N LEU A 72 -10.78 6.88 -6.65
CA LEU A 72 -11.77 7.72 -7.31
C LEU A 72 -11.32 8.19 -8.70
N ILE A 73 -10.03 8.35 -8.91
CA ILE A 73 -9.47 8.82 -10.18
C ILE A 73 -8.95 7.64 -11.01
N GLY A 74 -8.13 6.79 -10.42
CA GLY A 74 -7.40 5.74 -11.13
C GLY A 74 -8.30 4.62 -11.65
N ILE A 75 -9.31 4.19 -10.87
CA ILE A 75 -10.21 3.12 -11.32
C ILE A 75 -11.05 3.56 -12.52
N PRO A 76 -11.74 4.73 -12.52
CA PRO A 76 -12.48 5.18 -13.70
C PRO A 76 -11.60 5.35 -14.94
N ILE A 77 -10.42 5.97 -14.80
CA ILE A 77 -9.50 6.13 -15.95
C ILE A 77 -9.08 4.76 -16.48
N GLY A 78 -8.69 3.82 -15.63
CA GLY A 78 -8.30 2.48 -16.06
C GLY A 78 -9.43 1.71 -16.73
N LEU A 79 -10.66 1.81 -16.20
CA LEU A 79 -11.84 1.20 -16.83
C LEU A 79 -12.13 1.81 -18.21
N LEU A 80 -11.99 3.11 -18.38
CA LEU A 80 -12.15 3.78 -19.66
C LEU A 80 -11.07 3.36 -20.66
N MET A 81 -9.83 3.27 -20.23
CA MET A 81 -8.72 2.76 -21.06
C MET A 81 -8.95 1.30 -21.48
N GLY A 82 -9.45 0.45 -20.58
CA GLY A 82 -9.75 -0.94 -20.91
C GLY A 82 -10.98 -1.11 -21.81
N TYR A 83 -11.94 -0.17 -21.77
CA TYR A 83 -13.18 -0.24 -22.54
C TYR A 83 -13.04 0.30 -23.97
N SER A 84 -12.15 1.27 -24.20
CA SER A 84 -12.02 1.98 -25.48
C SER A 84 -10.59 2.03 -25.97
N ASP A 85 -10.33 1.39 -27.12
CA ASP A 85 -9.02 1.39 -27.77
C ASP A 85 -8.55 2.84 -28.07
N ARG A 86 -9.47 3.75 -28.42
CA ARG A 86 -9.13 5.14 -28.67
C ARG A 86 -8.55 5.81 -27.41
N ILE A 87 -9.16 5.60 -26.24
CA ILE A 87 -8.69 6.14 -24.96
C ILE A 87 -7.39 5.43 -24.57
N TYR A 88 -7.31 4.13 -24.78
CA TYR A 88 -6.12 3.35 -24.52
C TYR A 88 -4.89 3.93 -25.24
N TYR A 89 -4.92 4.00 -26.57
CA TYR A 89 -3.79 4.53 -27.35
C TYR A 89 -3.47 6.01 -27.05
N SER A 90 -4.44 6.78 -26.59
CA SER A 90 -4.22 8.18 -26.21
C SER A 90 -3.48 8.34 -24.88
N LEU A 91 -3.68 7.41 -23.93
CA LEU A 91 -3.15 7.51 -22.57
C LEU A 91 -2.03 6.53 -22.27
N GLU A 92 -1.87 5.45 -23.04
CA GLU A 92 -0.91 4.41 -22.82
C GLU A 92 0.51 4.94 -22.59
N PHE A 93 1.00 5.76 -23.53
CA PHE A 93 2.33 6.35 -23.43
C PHE A 93 2.49 7.21 -22.16
N VAL A 94 1.48 8.02 -21.84
CA VAL A 94 1.50 8.90 -20.67
C VAL A 94 1.55 8.10 -19.38
N VAL A 95 0.69 7.08 -19.25
CA VAL A 95 0.66 6.21 -18.07
C VAL A 95 1.96 5.44 -17.90
N GLU A 96 2.49 4.84 -18.99
CA GLU A 96 3.75 4.10 -18.95
C GLU A 96 4.95 5.01 -18.64
N PHE A 97 4.98 6.22 -19.19
CA PHE A 97 6.01 7.20 -18.89
C PHE A 97 6.02 7.56 -17.40
N PHE A 98 4.88 7.96 -16.85
CA PHE A 98 4.78 8.35 -15.44
C PHE A 98 5.00 7.17 -14.49
N ARG A 99 4.62 5.96 -14.85
CA ARG A 99 4.90 4.75 -14.07
C ARG A 99 6.39 4.45 -13.96
N SER A 100 7.17 4.82 -14.97
CA SER A 100 8.61 4.61 -14.98
C SER A 100 9.37 5.57 -14.05
N ILE A 101 8.73 6.66 -13.60
CA ILE A 101 9.32 7.61 -12.67
C ILE A 101 9.14 7.10 -11.25
N PRO A 102 10.21 6.91 -10.46
CA PRO A 102 10.07 6.57 -9.05
C PRO A 102 9.26 7.64 -8.32
N ALA A 103 8.20 7.23 -7.62
CA ALA A 103 7.33 8.18 -6.91
C ALA A 103 8.10 9.07 -5.93
N THR A 104 9.12 8.52 -5.27
CA THR A 104 10.00 9.25 -4.36
C THR A 104 10.81 10.35 -5.02
N ALA A 105 11.13 10.22 -6.32
CA ALA A 105 11.83 11.26 -7.08
C ALA A 105 10.95 12.49 -7.35
N LEU A 106 9.63 12.32 -7.33
CA LEU A 106 8.66 13.43 -7.50
C LEU A 106 8.39 14.21 -6.21
N PHE A 107 8.90 13.76 -5.11
CA PHE A 107 8.73 14.36 -3.82
C PHE A 107 9.00 15.88 -3.76
N PRO A 108 10.15 16.41 -4.24
CA PRO A 108 10.41 17.85 -4.24
C PRO A 108 9.39 18.63 -5.08
N LEU A 109 8.91 18.03 -6.17
CA LEU A 109 7.89 18.64 -7.03
C LEU A 109 6.55 18.79 -6.30
N PHE A 110 6.10 17.73 -5.61
CA PHE A 110 4.86 17.78 -4.84
C PHE A 110 4.97 18.74 -3.64
N LEU A 111 6.16 18.84 -3.03
CA LEU A 111 6.42 19.81 -1.97
C LEU A 111 6.34 21.26 -2.51
N LEU A 112 6.83 21.50 -3.72
CA LEU A 112 6.77 22.80 -4.36
C LEU A 112 5.32 23.23 -4.69
N PHE A 113 4.49 22.30 -5.17
CA PHE A 113 3.10 22.61 -5.55
C PHE A 113 2.14 22.66 -4.36
N PHE A 114 2.30 21.79 -3.38
CA PHE A 114 1.35 21.64 -2.27
C PHE A 114 1.89 22.15 -0.91
N GLY A 115 3.14 22.56 -0.87
CA GLY A 115 3.78 23.06 0.35
C GLY A 115 4.13 21.99 1.37
N ILE A 116 4.67 22.43 2.51
CA ILE A 116 4.99 21.57 3.67
C ILE A 116 3.69 21.25 4.38
N GLY A 117 3.31 19.99 4.44
CA GLY A 117 2.08 19.58 5.15
C GLY A 117 1.54 18.22 4.68
N ASP A 118 0.29 17.97 5.02
CA ASP A 118 -0.38 16.71 4.68
C ASP A 118 -0.75 16.63 3.20
N GLN A 119 -1.02 17.78 2.57
CA GLN A 119 -1.47 17.84 1.18
C GLN A 119 -0.45 17.25 0.20
N SER A 120 0.83 17.60 0.34
CA SER A 120 1.91 17.08 -0.50
C SER A 120 2.07 15.57 -0.35
N LYS A 121 1.97 15.04 0.89
CA LYS A 121 2.06 13.60 1.19
C LYS A 121 0.89 12.83 0.60
N ILE A 122 -0.33 13.33 0.80
CA ILE A 122 -1.57 12.74 0.29
C ILE A 122 -1.60 12.78 -1.24
N ALA A 123 -1.22 13.90 -1.86
CA ALA A 123 -1.21 14.05 -3.31
C ALA A 123 -0.20 13.13 -4.00
N LEU A 124 1.02 13.02 -3.48
CA LEU A 124 2.02 12.09 -4.00
C LEU A 124 1.57 10.63 -3.85
N THR A 125 0.98 10.30 -2.70
CA THR A 125 0.41 8.98 -2.45
C THR A 125 -0.72 8.67 -3.43
N ALA A 126 -1.64 9.60 -3.64
CA ALA A 126 -2.74 9.46 -4.59
C ALA A 126 -2.24 9.27 -6.02
N TRP A 127 -1.20 10.00 -6.42
CA TRP A 127 -0.59 9.88 -7.74
C TRP A 127 0.04 8.50 -7.94
N ALA A 128 0.89 8.06 -7.00
CA ALA A 128 1.58 6.77 -7.11
C ALA A 128 0.62 5.57 -7.08
N ALA A 129 -0.33 5.56 -6.14
CA ALA A 129 -1.34 4.53 -6.03
C ALA A 129 -2.32 4.56 -7.22
N GLY A 130 -2.62 5.75 -7.75
CA GLY A 130 -3.49 5.94 -8.90
C GLY A 130 -2.97 5.26 -10.16
N LEU A 131 -1.68 5.36 -10.45
CA LEU A 131 -1.05 4.68 -11.59
C LEU A 131 -1.19 3.14 -11.50
N VAL A 132 -1.00 2.59 -10.30
CA VAL A 132 -1.21 1.15 -10.06
C VAL A 132 -2.66 0.75 -10.32
N LEU A 133 -3.61 1.58 -9.88
CA LEU A 133 -5.04 1.31 -10.06
C LEU A 133 -5.49 1.47 -11.52
N ILE A 134 -4.97 2.45 -12.25
CA ILE A 134 -5.24 2.63 -13.69
C ILE A 134 -4.91 1.33 -14.43
N ILE A 135 -3.69 0.83 -14.23
CA ILE A 135 -3.21 -0.36 -14.93
C ILE A 135 -4.02 -1.61 -14.54
N ASN A 136 -4.27 -1.82 -13.24
CA ASN A 136 -5.02 -2.99 -12.80
C ASN A 136 -6.49 -2.95 -13.24
N ALA A 137 -7.13 -1.79 -13.24
CA ALA A 137 -8.50 -1.64 -13.72
C ALA A 137 -8.58 -1.86 -15.24
N MET A 138 -7.63 -1.32 -16.00
CA MET A 138 -7.50 -1.55 -17.44
C MET A 138 -7.33 -3.03 -17.78
N TYR A 139 -6.38 -3.70 -17.12
CA TYR A 139 -6.20 -5.14 -17.31
C TYR A 139 -7.41 -5.95 -16.88
N GLY A 140 -8.15 -5.51 -15.86
CA GLY A 140 -9.39 -6.15 -15.43
C GLY A 140 -10.43 -6.22 -16.54
N VAL A 141 -10.52 -5.15 -17.36
CA VAL A 141 -11.41 -5.11 -18.53
C VAL A 141 -10.87 -5.99 -19.68
N HIS A 142 -9.56 -5.89 -19.99
CA HIS A 142 -8.95 -6.66 -21.08
C HIS A 142 -8.92 -8.17 -20.81
N LEU A 143 -8.76 -8.60 -19.56
CA LEU A 143 -8.76 -10.01 -19.17
C LEU A 143 -10.19 -10.60 -19.06
N GLY A 144 -11.21 -9.75 -19.18
CA GLY A 144 -12.61 -10.19 -19.24
C GLY A 144 -12.79 -11.25 -20.31
N LYS A 145 -13.50 -12.34 -19.99
CA LYS A 145 -13.68 -13.47 -20.92
C LYS A 145 -14.38 -12.97 -22.18
N GLU A 146 -13.64 -12.89 -23.28
CA GLU A 146 -14.11 -12.46 -24.59
C GLU A 146 -15.40 -13.18 -24.99
N LEU A 147 -15.52 -14.47 -24.61
CA LEU A 147 -16.72 -15.27 -24.84
C LEU A 147 -17.96 -14.68 -24.13
N ARG A 148 -17.83 -14.19 -22.89
CA ARG A 148 -18.96 -13.58 -22.17
C ARG A 148 -19.42 -12.28 -22.83
N ILE A 149 -18.47 -11.48 -23.29
CA ILE A 149 -18.78 -10.23 -24.02
C ILE A 149 -19.46 -10.55 -25.35
N LYS A 150 -18.96 -11.55 -26.10
CA LYS A 150 -19.57 -11.98 -27.35
C LYS A 150 -20.99 -12.53 -27.11
N SER A 151 -21.18 -13.38 -26.09
CA SER A 151 -22.51 -13.89 -25.73
C SER A 151 -23.49 -12.77 -25.33
N ALA A 152 -23.04 -11.78 -24.56
CA ALA A 152 -23.88 -10.65 -24.20
C ALA A 152 -24.27 -9.78 -25.41
N LYS A 153 -23.36 -9.62 -26.39
CA LYS A 153 -23.65 -8.93 -27.64
C LYS A 153 -24.67 -9.68 -28.51
N THR A 154 -24.62 -11.01 -28.54
CA THR A 154 -25.65 -11.83 -29.24
C THR A 154 -27.04 -11.67 -28.60
N MET A 155 -27.10 -11.41 -27.31
CA MET A 155 -28.31 -11.06 -26.57
C MET A 155 -28.75 -9.60 -26.76
N ARG A 156 -28.18 -8.88 -27.71
CA ARG A 156 -28.41 -7.46 -28.01
C ARG A 156 -28.08 -6.49 -26.86
N MET A 157 -27.23 -6.92 -25.89
CA MET A 157 -26.70 -6.01 -24.88
C MET A 157 -25.67 -5.08 -25.54
N SER A 158 -25.80 -3.80 -25.32
CA SER A 158 -24.85 -2.80 -25.83
C SER A 158 -24.64 -1.64 -24.85
N GLY A 159 -23.60 -0.84 -25.09
CA GLY A 159 -23.34 0.38 -24.36
C GLY A 159 -23.21 0.17 -22.84
N PHE A 160 -23.87 1.04 -22.08
CA PHE A 160 -23.79 1.09 -20.61
C PHE A 160 -24.30 -0.19 -19.94
N THR A 161 -25.31 -0.85 -20.50
CA THR A 161 -25.84 -2.11 -19.95
C THR A 161 -24.80 -3.24 -20.02
N LEU A 162 -24.09 -3.35 -21.14
CA LEU A 162 -22.99 -4.32 -21.31
C LEU A 162 -21.86 -4.03 -20.31
N PHE A 163 -21.49 -2.75 -20.18
CA PHE A 163 -20.46 -2.33 -19.24
C PHE A 163 -20.85 -2.69 -17.80
N GLN A 164 -22.02 -2.28 -17.36
CA GLN A 164 -22.45 -2.44 -15.96
C GLN A 164 -22.70 -3.90 -15.56
N LYS A 165 -23.30 -4.71 -16.47
CA LYS A 165 -23.73 -6.08 -16.13
C LYS A 165 -22.70 -7.15 -16.47
N VAL A 166 -21.74 -6.86 -17.34
CA VAL A 166 -20.76 -7.87 -17.80
C VAL A 166 -19.33 -7.39 -17.53
N ILE A 167 -18.92 -6.26 -18.11
CA ILE A 167 -17.52 -5.84 -18.10
C ILE A 167 -17.06 -5.46 -16.70
N PHE A 168 -17.80 -4.60 -16.00
CA PHE A 168 -17.44 -4.12 -14.67
C PHE A 168 -17.38 -5.25 -13.62
N PRO A 169 -18.38 -6.16 -13.50
CA PRO A 169 -18.29 -7.30 -12.59
C PRO A 169 -17.13 -8.25 -12.91
N GLU A 170 -16.80 -8.44 -14.19
CA GLU A 170 -15.66 -9.26 -14.61
C GLU A 170 -14.32 -8.59 -14.27
N ALA A 171 -14.23 -7.26 -14.30
CA ALA A 171 -13.03 -6.51 -13.94
C ALA A 171 -12.79 -6.42 -12.43
N LEU A 172 -13.84 -6.55 -11.59
CA LEU A 172 -13.75 -6.39 -10.14
C LEU A 172 -12.65 -7.22 -9.46
N PRO A 173 -12.45 -8.50 -9.77
CA PRO A 173 -11.37 -9.28 -9.16
C PRO A 173 -9.99 -8.67 -9.36
N GLN A 174 -9.72 -8.13 -10.55
CA GLN A 174 -8.44 -7.49 -10.87
C GLN A 174 -8.33 -6.11 -10.24
N ILE A 175 -9.41 -5.34 -10.19
CA ILE A 175 -9.48 -4.06 -9.48
C ILE A 175 -9.16 -4.27 -8.00
N PHE A 176 -9.76 -5.26 -7.33
CA PHE A 176 -9.46 -5.57 -5.93
C PHE A 176 -8.01 -6.02 -5.72
N SER A 177 -7.44 -6.78 -6.64
CA SER A 177 -6.00 -7.09 -6.63
C SER A 177 -5.16 -5.82 -6.72
N GLY A 178 -5.51 -4.89 -7.61
CA GLY A 178 -4.88 -3.57 -7.74
C GLY A 178 -5.03 -2.72 -6.48
N MET A 179 -6.23 -2.67 -5.90
CA MET A 179 -6.49 -1.94 -4.65
C MET A 179 -5.62 -2.42 -3.49
N ARG A 180 -5.40 -3.74 -3.39
CA ARG A 180 -4.54 -4.31 -2.36
C ARG A 180 -3.07 -3.90 -2.55
N ILE A 181 -2.58 -3.84 -3.77
CA ILE A 181 -1.22 -3.35 -4.07
C ILE A 181 -1.16 -1.86 -3.78
N ALA A 182 -2.14 -1.09 -4.24
CA ALA A 182 -2.21 0.35 -4.10
C ALA A 182 -2.23 0.81 -2.63
N ILE A 183 -3.02 0.16 -1.76
CA ILE A 183 -3.07 0.55 -0.32
C ILE A 183 -1.75 0.24 0.39
N SER A 184 -1.08 -0.87 0.05
CA SER A 184 0.24 -1.18 0.60
C SER A 184 1.27 -0.16 0.13
N LEU A 185 1.25 0.22 -1.16
CA LEU A 185 2.10 1.26 -1.71
C LEU A 185 1.81 2.63 -1.07
N SER A 186 0.54 2.95 -0.82
CA SER A 186 0.15 4.19 -0.14
C SER A 186 0.81 4.34 1.23
N LEU A 187 0.81 3.26 2.02
CA LEU A 187 1.49 3.27 3.33
C LEU A 187 3.00 3.49 3.17
N ILE A 188 3.65 2.81 2.23
CA ILE A 188 5.09 2.96 1.97
C ILE A 188 5.42 4.41 1.59
N ILE A 189 4.68 4.99 0.65
CA ILE A 189 4.92 6.37 0.18
C ILE A 189 4.71 7.38 1.30
N VAL A 190 3.65 7.23 2.10
CA VAL A 190 3.41 8.13 3.24
C VAL A 190 4.55 8.06 4.24
N ILE A 191 5.01 6.87 4.63
CA ILE A 191 6.11 6.73 5.58
C ILE A 191 7.38 7.39 5.05
N VAL A 192 7.73 7.14 3.79
CA VAL A 192 8.90 7.77 3.18
C VAL A 192 8.75 9.29 3.13
N THR A 193 7.58 9.79 2.76
CA THR A 193 7.35 11.24 2.72
C THR A 193 7.37 11.88 4.10
N GLU A 194 6.89 11.20 5.15
CA GLU A 194 6.97 11.66 6.54
C GLU A 194 8.40 11.75 7.06
N MET A 195 9.31 10.92 6.55
CA MET A 195 10.73 10.98 6.91
C MET A 195 11.42 12.25 6.36
N PHE A 196 10.96 12.76 5.23
CA PHE A 196 11.62 13.87 4.53
C PHE A 196 10.85 15.18 4.54
N ILE A 197 9.51 15.15 4.62
CA ILE A 197 8.70 16.37 4.77
C ILE A 197 8.43 16.60 6.26
N GLY A 198 8.80 17.75 6.76
CA GLY A 198 8.53 18.15 8.14
C GLY A 198 7.06 17.92 8.50
N THR A 199 6.84 17.27 9.61
CA THR A 199 5.52 16.98 10.17
C THR A 199 5.64 16.85 11.68
N ASN A 200 4.57 17.13 12.42
CA ASN A 200 4.58 17.00 13.88
C ASN A 200 4.25 15.57 14.33
N PHE A 201 3.58 14.79 13.49
CA PHE A 201 3.14 13.43 13.81
C PHE A 201 3.25 12.54 12.58
N GLY A 202 3.64 11.28 12.79
CA GLY A 202 3.71 10.25 11.78
C GLY A 202 4.78 9.22 12.09
N LEU A 203 4.53 7.96 11.69
CA LEU A 203 5.47 6.85 11.94
C LEU A 203 6.81 7.10 11.24
N GLY A 204 6.80 7.63 10.01
CA GLY A 204 8.01 7.97 9.27
C GLY A 204 8.82 9.07 9.95
N HIS A 205 8.16 10.13 10.42
CA HIS A 205 8.78 11.19 11.20
C HIS A 205 9.44 10.64 12.47
N ARG A 206 8.72 9.85 13.26
CA ARG A 206 9.26 9.24 14.48
C ARG A 206 10.45 8.34 14.22
N ILE A 207 10.47 7.59 13.12
CA ILE A 207 11.63 6.77 12.72
C ILE A 207 12.86 7.63 12.54
N ILE A 208 12.75 8.72 11.76
CA ILE A 208 13.91 9.58 11.48
C ILE A 208 14.36 10.36 12.73
N ASP A 209 13.42 10.85 13.54
CA ASP A 209 13.75 11.54 14.79
C ASP A 209 14.48 10.62 15.77
N ALA A 210 13.98 9.39 15.95
CA ALA A 210 14.64 8.39 16.80
C ALA A 210 16.05 8.05 16.29
N GLN A 211 16.24 7.99 14.96
CA GLN A 211 17.55 7.79 14.34
C GLN A 211 18.50 8.96 14.64
N LEU A 212 18.04 10.18 14.44
CA LEU A 212 18.88 11.40 14.60
C LEU A 212 19.37 11.60 16.03
N VAL A 213 18.59 11.17 17.02
CA VAL A 213 18.96 11.26 18.45
C VAL A 213 19.49 9.94 19.01
N TYR A 214 19.80 8.97 18.15
CA TYR A 214 20.34 7.66 18.53
C TYR A 214 19.47 6.84 19.49
N ARG A 215 18.14 7.06 19.50
CA ARG A 215 17.18 6.19 20.20
C ARG A 215 16.83 4.96 19.36
N ILE A 216 17.83 4.10 19.16
CA ILE A 216 17.75 3.03 18.16
C ILE A 216 16.69 1.98 18.51
N SER A 217 16.48 1.67 19.80
CA SER A 217 15.42 0.75 20.23
C SER A 217 14.02 1.28 19.85
N GLU A 218 13.80 2.59 19.99
CA GLU A 218 12.56 3.26 19.57
C GLU A 218 12.38 3.19 18.05
N MET A 219 13.43 3.50 17.28
CA MET A 219 13.40 3.40 15.82
C MET A 219 12.96 2.00 15.36
N TYR A 220 13.55 0.94 15.92
CA TYR A 220 13.17 -0.45 15.59
C TYR A 220 11.75 -0.78 16.02
N ALA A 221 11.31 -0.31 17.20
CA ALA A 221 9.94 -0.50 17.67
C ALA A 221 8.93 0.14 16.71
N VAL A 222 9.20 1.37 16.24
CA VAL A 222 8.32 2.07 15.27
C VAL A 222 8.32 1.39 13.90
N ILE A 223 9.46 0.86 13.44
CA ILE A 223 9.53 0.05 12.22
C ILE A 223 8.65 -1.20 12.35
N LEU A 224 8.67 -1.88 13.50
CA LEU A 224 7.79 -3.03 13.75
C LEU A 224 6.31 -2.62 13.74
N ILE A 225 5.94 -1.49 14.37
CA ILE A 225 4.58 -0.95 14.35
C ILE A 225 4.12 -0.69 12.90
N THR A 226 5.01 -0.12 12.09
CA THR A 226 4.78 0.12 10.67
C THR A 226 4.48 -1.17 9.90
N GLY A 227 5.30 -2.21 10.14
CA GLY A 227 5.10 -3.53 9.52
C GLY A 227 3.78 -4.19 9.95
N ILE A 228 3.44 -4.11 11.24
CA ILE A 228 2.17 -4.62 11.78
C ILE A 228 0.99 -3.86 11.16
N SER A 229 1.07 -2.54 11.06
CA SER A 229 0.03 -1.71 10.45
C SER A 229 -0.22 -2.12 8.99
N GLY A 230 0.83 -2.26 8.19
CA GLY A 230 0.74 -2.72 6.80
C GLY A 230 0.15 -4.14 6.68
N PHE A 231 0.56 -5.05 7.56
CA PHE A 231 0.03 -6.41 7.59
C PHE A 231 -1.48 -6.44 7.94
N LEU A 232 -1.91 -5.66 8.91
CA LEU A 232 -3.33 -5.57 9.30
C LEU A 232 -4.19 -4.98 8.19
N ILE A 233 -3.73 -3.91 7.54
CA ILE A 233 -4.39 -3.30 6.38
C ILE A 233 -4.55 -4.34 5.26
N ASN A 234 -3.47 -5.03 4.90
CA ASN A 234 -3.51 -6.05 3.85
C ASN A 234 -4.47 -7.20 4.20
N LYS A 235 -4.48 -7.69 5.44
CA LYS A 235 -5.45 -8.69 5.91
C LYS A 235 -6.89 -8.18 5.82
N GLY A 236 -7.15 -6.93 6.22
CA GLY A 236 -8.46 -6.30 6.10
C GLY A 236 -8.94 -6.27 4.65
N PHE A 237 -8.06 -5.91 3.71
CA PHE A 237 -8.36 -5.92 2.28
C PHE A 237 -8.66 -7.32 1.74
N ILE A 238 -7.89 -8.34 2.12
CA ILE A 238 -8.16 -9.73 1.72
C ILE A 238 -9.53 -10.19 2.23
N PHE A 239 -9.90 -9.80 3.44
CA PHE A 239 -11.20 -10.13 4.01
C PHE A 239 -12.35 -9.44 3.24
N ALA A 240 -12.20 -8.15 2.91
CA ALA A 240 -13.16 -7.40 2.11
C ALA A 240 -13.28 -7.96 0.69
N GLU A 241 -12.16 -8.27 0.03
CA GLU A 241 -12.12 -8.89 -1.30
C GLU A 241 -12.94 -10.19 -1.33
N LYS A 242 -12.72 -11.09 -0.37
CA LYS A 242 -13.44 -12.38 -0.30
C LYS A 242 -14.95 -12.21 -0.12
N ARG A 243 -15.41 -11.18 0.54
CA ARG A 243 -16.84 -10.92 0.73
C ARG A 243 -17.48 -10.30 -0.50
N ILE A 244 -16.79 -9.38 -1.17
CA ILE A 244 -17.34 -8.63 -2.30
C ILE A 244 -17.23 -9.44 -3.59
N VAL A 245 -16.10 -10.12 -3.81
CA VAL A 245 -15.80 -10.86 -5.05
C VAL A 245 -15.90 -12.37 -4.82
N HIS A 246 -17.02 -12.80 -4.25
CA HIS A 246 -17.27 -14.22 -3.88
C HIS A 246 -17.36 -15.17 -5.08
N TRP A 247 -17.49 -14.65 -6.30
CA TRP A 247 -17.54 -15.45 -7.55
C TRP A 247 -16.16 -15.72 -8.19
N LYS A 248 -15.07 -15.16 -7.65
CA LYS A 248 -13.71 -15.39 -8.14
C LYS A 248 -13.33 -16.86 -7.92
N GLY A 249 -13.11 -17.58 -9.04
CA GLY A 249 -12.68 -19.00 -9.01
C GLY A 249 -13.81 -20.02 -9.10
N LYS A 250 -15.03 -19.61 -9.46
CA LYS A 250 -16.11 -20.53 -9.87
C LYS A 250 -16.22 -20.66 -11.37
#